data_5fd1d8e1c72b27c439881734925f3fba
#
_entry.id   5fd1d8e1c72b27c439881734925f3fba
#
_cell.length_a   1.000
_cell.length_b   1.000
_cell.length_c   1.000
_cell.angle_alpha   90.00
_cell.angle_beta   90.00
_cell.angle_gamma   90.00
#
_symmetry.space_group_name_H-M   'P 1'
#
loop_
_entity.id
_entity.type
_entity.pdbx_description
1 polymer ?
#
loop_
_entity_poly.entity_id
_entity_poly.type
_entity_poly.pdbx_seq_one_letter_code
_entity_poly.pdbx_strand_id
1 'polypeptide(L)'
;MTELYWRAATDAGSYDGTALISVGQGAVHLRTDLPAGTLENAVATLSWPMAENEKIFMNGYQTWTECPELPKWGRQRGTDHIPKFLLDKYAFDRYGDYHFVRYSKRKGMSHGFSYCYFRSGEHYRLVASLDETPGYTIFYYDAKAAVLRIERDCAGVCHGGSAFAAFDLFFAEGSEDEVFDAWFAALGCRPRTTKKLAGYSSWYNRYQNIDEASMLEDLQGCRALFKPGDLFQIDDGWEAKVGDWLETDPAKFPHGLRPLADAAHESGFLAGLWLAPFVCEKESLLCKNHPDWLLQVDGQPWCCGSNWSSFYALDIDNP
;
A
#
# COMPACT_ATOMS: atom_id res chain seq x y z
N MET A 1 30.27 1.34 9.06
CA MET A 1 29.98 1.79 7.68
C MET A 1 30.01 0.59 6.76
N THR A 2 29.06 0.53 5.83
CA THR A 2 28.93 -0.55 4.83
C THR A 2 28.95 0.09 3.45
N GLU A 3 29.62 -0.55 2.50
CA GLU A 3 29.60 -0.11 1.12
C GLU A 3 28.33 -0.58 0.44
N LEU A 4 27.62 0.36 -0.20
CA LEU A 4 26.46 0.11 -1.02
C LEU A 4 26.89 0.26 -2.48
N TYR A 5 26.73 -0.80 -3.25
CA TYR A 5 26.96 -0.82 -4.69
C TYR A 5 25.61 -0.60 -5.38
N TRP A 6 25.57 0.26 -6.40
CA TRP A 6 24.33 0.48 -7.13
C TRP A 6 24.57 0.67 -8.62
N ARG A 7 23.56 0.30 -9.40
CA ARG A 7 23.54 0.42 -10.86
C ARG A 7 22.20 1.01 -11.28
N ALA A 8 22.23 1.89 -12.28
CA ALA A 8 21.07 2.35 -13.04
C ALA A 8 21.40 2.31 -14.54
N ALA A 9 20.42 1.98 -15.39
CA ALA A 9 20.67 1.81 -16.81
C ALA A 9 19.44 2.18 -17.64
N THR A 10 19.71 2.60 -18.88
CA THR A 10 18.79 2.57 -20.02
C THR A 10 19.30 1.56 -21.04
N ASP A 11 18.49 1.25 -22.04
CA ASP A 11 18.92 0.46 -23.21
C ASP A 11 20.09 1.11 -24.01
N ALA A 12 20.36 2.40 -23.78
CA ALA A 12 21.43 3.16 -24.40
C ALA A 12 22.73 3.26 -23.57
N GLY A 13 22.68 2.94 -22.27
CA GLY A 13 23.88 2.98 -21.41
C GLY A 13 23.58 2.83 -19.93
N SER A 14 24.63 2.66 -19.13
CA SER A 14 24.50 2.39 -17.70
C SER A 14 25.52 3.16 -16.86
N TYR A 15 25.21 3.31 -15.58
CA TYR A 15 26.07 3.83 -14.55
C TYR A 15 26.16 2.83 -13.39
N ASP A 16 27.38 2.59 -12.94
CA ASP A 16 27.69 1.80 -11.73
C ASP A 16 28.39 2.71 -10.72
N GLY A 17 27.94 2.70 -9.48
CA GLY A 17 28.45 3.56 -8.41
C GLY A 17 28.52 2.88 -7.06
N THR A 18 29.21 3.55 -6.14
CA THR A 18 29.32 3.12 -4.74
C THR A 18 29.01 4.28 -3.81
N ALA A 19 28.45 3.97 -2.64
CA ALA A 19 28.24 4.91 -1.55
C ALA A 19 28.60 4.23 -0.22
N LEU A 20 29.15 5.00 0.72
CA LEU A 20 29.40 4.51 2.08
C LEU A 20 28.16 4.83 2.92
N ILE A 21 27.55 3.81 3.48
CA ILE A 21 26.35 3.90 4.30
C ILE A 21 26.67 3.55 5.74
N SER A 22 26.16 4.35 6.69
CA SER A 22 26.11 3.92 8.08
C SER A 22 24.65 3.74 8.52
N VAL A 23 24.39 2.72 9.33
CA VAL A 23 23.07 2.53 9.95
C VAL A 23 22.83 3.73 10.87
N GLY A 24 21.66 4.33 10.80
CA GLY A 24 21.35 5.59 11.51
C GLY A 24 21.79 6.88 10.78
N GLN A 25 22.30 6.77 9.55
CA GLN A 25 22.77 7.92 8.77
C GLN A 25 21.67 8.92 8.36
N GLY A 26 20.40 8.47 8.28
CA GLY A 26 19.30 9.25 7.72
C GLY A 26 19.15 9.08 6.20
N ALA A 27 18.86 10.17 5.50
CA ALA A 27 18.60 10.14 4.06
C ALA A 27 19.88 9.91 3.23
N VAL A 28 19.74 9.10 2.18
CA VAL A 28 20.77 8.80 1.19
C VAL A 28 20.18 8.95 -0.20
N HIS A 29 20.75 9.84 -0.99
CA HIS A 29 20.27 10.15 -2.34
C HIS A 29 21.28 9.64 -3.38
N LEU A 30 20.87 8.69 -4.21
CA LEU A 30 21.69 8.15 -5.29
C LEU A 30 21.18 8.71 -6.62
N ARG A 31 21.99 9.54 -7.23
CA ARG A 31 21.70 10.27 -8.47
C ARG A 31 22.77 10.03 -9.49
N THR A 32 22.39 9.96 -10.76
CA THR A 32 23.32 9.92 -11.90
C THR A 32 22.66 10.51 -13.14
N ASP A 33 23.47 10.91 -14.10
CA ASP A 33 22.99 11.19 -15.45
C ASP A 33 22.94 9.88 -16.25
N LEU A 34 21.79 9.65 -16.89
CA LEU A 34 21.61 8.52 -17.81
C LEU A 34 21.32 9.05 -19.23
N PRO A 35 21.76 8.32 -20.27
CA PRO A 35 21.39 8.64 -21.65
C PRO A 35 19.86 8.46 -21.84
N ALA A 36 19.33 9.17 -22.84
CA ALA A 36 17.94 8.96 -23.27
C ALA A 36 17.74 7.52 -23.73
N GLY A 37 16.61 6.94 -23.37
CA GLY A 37 16.28 5.56 -23.71
C GLY A 37 15.19 4.99 -22.80
N THR A 38 15.04 3.69 -22.83
CA THR A 38 14.11 2.96 -21.97
C THR A 38 14.83 2.50 -20.71
N LEU A 39 14.30 2.84 -19.53
CA LEU A 39 14.90 2.44 -18.25
C LEU A 39 14.89 0.91 -18.09
N GLU A 40 15.96 0.41 -17.53
CA GLU A 40 16.01 -0.88 -16.82
C GLU A 40 15.71 -0.63 -15.32
N ASN A 41 15.47 -1.71 -14.56
CA ASN A 41 15.36 -1.56 -13.10
C ASN A 41 16.69 -1.09 -12.52
N ALA A 42 16.65 -0.07 -11.65
CA ALA A 42 17.82 0.27 -10.86
C ALA A 42 17.97 -0.73 -9.70
N VAL A 43 19.22 -1.06 -9.36
CA VAL A 43 19.52 -2.05 -8.33
C VAL A 43 20.60 -1.52 -7.40
N ALA A 44 20.40 -1.66 -6.09
CA ALA A 44 21.41 -1.41 -5.09
C ALA A 44 21.60 -2.65 -4.20
N THR A 45 22.82 -2.90 -3.75
CA THR A 45 23.16 -4.03 -2.88
C THR A 45 24.13 -3.62 -1.80
N LEU A 46 23.89 -4.11 -0.59
CA LEU A 46 24.80 -3.89 0.54
C LEU A 46 24.85 -5.13 1.45
N SER A 47 25.98 -5.30 2.12
CA SER A 47 26.10 -6.31 3.18
C SER A 47 25.24 -5.90 4.37
N TRP A 48 24.35 -6.79 4.79
CA TRP A 48 23.43 -6.55 5.89
C TRP A 48 23.31 -7.80 6.77
N PRO A 49 24.27 -8.04 7.65
CA PRO A 49 24.22 -9.21 8.52
C PRO A 49 23.07 -9.11 9.51
N MET A 50 22.39 -10.23 9.71
CA MET A 50 21.32 -10.41 10.68
C MET A 50 21.75 -11.35 11.79
N ALA A 51 21.62 -10.95 13.04
CA ALA A 51 21.89 -11.80 14.19
C ALA A 51 20.85 -12.91 14.34
N GLU A 52 21.15 -13.98 15.06
CA GLU A 52 20.24 -15.13 15.21
C GLU A 52 18.97 -14.79 16.01
N ASN A 53 19.05 -13.81 16.90
CA ASN A 53 17.91 -13.34 17.70
C ASN A 53 17.09 -12.20 17.03
N GLU A 54 17.55 -11.70 15.90
CA GLU A 54 16.81 -10.68 15.15
C GLU A 54 15.64 -11.30 14.40
N LYS A 55 14.62 -10.50 14.24
CA LYS A 55 13.49 -10.74 13.32
C LYS A 55 13.55 -9.74 12.19
N ILE A 56 13.07 -10.16 11.03
CA ILE A 56 12.90 -9.31 9.86
C ILE A 56 11.43 -9.08 9.57
N PHE A 57 11.08 -7.85 9.30
CA PHE A 57 9.79 -7.46 8.75
C PHE A 57 9.98 -6.95 7.32
N MET A 58 9.16 -7.43 6.42
CA MET A 58 9.06 -6.98 5.04
C MET A 58 7.64 -6.48 4.78
N ASN A 59 7.51 -5.17 4.53
CA ASN A 59 6.22 -4.59 4.24
C ASN A 59 5.62 -5.18 2.96
N GLY A 60 4.34 -5.57 2.98
CA GLY A 60 3.63 -6.08 1.82
C GLY A 60 3.15 -4.96 0.90
N TYR A 61 2.80 -5.32 -0.33
CA TYR A 61 2.34 -4.36 -1.32
C TYR A 61 0.97 -3.76 -0.98
N GLN A 62 0.09 -4.55 -0.38
CA GLN A 62 -1.27 -4.13 -0.05
C GLN A 62 -1.72 -4.61 1.32
N THR A 63 -2.84 -4.06 1.81
CA THR A 63 -3.39 -4.30 3.15
C THR A 63 -3.75 -5.77 3.45
N TRP A 64 -3.96 -6.60 2.44
CA TRP A 64 -4.28 -8.03 2.60
C TRP A 64 -3.05 -8.94 2.58
N THR A 65 -1.88 -8.37 2.36
CA THR A 65 -0.63 -9.14 2.41
C THR A 65 -0.33 -9.51 3.86
N GLU A 66 -0.05 -10.79 4.11
CA GLU A 66 0.43 -11.24 5.40
C GLU A 66 1.87 -10.75 5.62
N CYS A 67 2.08 -9.86 6.58
CA CYS A 67 3.36 -9.25 6.88
C CYS A 67 3.81 -9.59 8.31
N PRO A 68 4.18 -10.85 8.61
CA PRO A 68 4.68 -11.22 9.93
C PRO A 68 6.15 -10.82 10.08
N GLU A 69 6.56 -10.59 11.31
CA GLU A 69 7.98 -10.63 11.66
C GLU A 69 8.47 -12.08 11.58
N LEU A 70 9.48 -12.32 10.76
CA LEU A 70 10.07 -13.63 10.56
C LEU A 70 11.41 -13.74 11.27
N PRO A 71 11.74 -14.91 11.86
CA PRO A 71 13.11 -15.18 12.29
C PRO A 71 14.03 -15.29 11.07
N LYS A 72 15.33 -15.17 11.27
CA LYS A 72 16.38 -15.21 10.22
C LYS A 72 16.17 -16.29 9.16
N TRP A 73 15.78 -17.48 9.59
CA TRP A 73 15.55 -18.64 8.70
C TRP A 73 14.04 -18.89 8.46
N GLY A 74 13.22 -17.87 8.71
CA GLY A 74 11.78 -17.93 8.42
C GLY A 74 11.51 -18.06 6.92
N ARG A 75 10.28 -18.39 6.59
CA ARG A 75 9.78 -18.41 5.22
C ARG A 75 8.60 -17.45 5.10
N GLN A 76 8.71 -16.48 4.25
CA GLN A 76 7.60 -15.65 3.82
C GLN A 76 6.66 -16.49 2.95
N ARG A 77 5.36 -16.36 3.16
CA ARG A 77 4.33 -17.12 2.43
C ARG A 77 3.50 -16.15 1.59
N GLY A 78 3.29 -16.51 0.34
CA GLY A 78 2.35 -15.86 -0.56
C GLY A 78 1.14 -16.74 -0.84
N THR A 79 0.48 -16.51 -1.95
CA THR A 79 -0.69 -17.27 -2.38
C THR A 79 -0.35 -18.62 -3.04
N ASP A 80 0.94 -18.96 -3.14
CA ASP A 80 1.43 -20.19 -3.77
C ASP A 80 0.96 -21.50 -3.10
N HIS A 81 0.41 -21.40 -1.89
CA HIS A 81 -0.19 -22.51 -1.15
C HIS A 81 -1.71 -22.63 -1.35
N ILE A 82 -2.34 -21.67 -2.01
CA ILE A 82 -3.77 -21.67 -2.29
C ILE A 82 -4.03 -22.50 -3.57
N PRO A 83 -5.01 -23.43 -3.57
CA PRO A 83 -5.37 -24.17 -4.76
C PRO A 83 -5.74 -23.26 -5.94
N LYS A 84 -5.25 -23.60 -7.15
CA LYS A 84 -5.42 -22.77 -8.35
C LYS A 84 -6.87 -22.37 -8.60
N PHE A 85 -7.83 -23.27 -8.39
CA PHE A 85 -9.25 -22.98 -8.63
C PHE A 85 -9.80 -21.85 -7.72
N LEU A 86 -9.24 -21.69 -6.51
CA LEU A 86 -9.59 -20.59 -5.61
C LEU A 86 -8.90 -19.29 -6.04
N LEU A 87 -7.64 -19.38 -6.46
CA LEU A 87 -6.93 -18.22 -7.03
C LEU A 87 -7.68 -17.66 -8.24
N ASP A 88 -8.07 -18.56 -9.17
CA ASP A 88 -8.80 -18.18 -10.38
C ASP A 88 -10.20 -17.61 -10.04
N LYS A 89 -10.90 -18.22 -9.08
CA LYS A 89 -12.25 -17.79 -8.67
C LYS A 89 -12.27 -16.37 -8.12
N TYR A 90 -11.26 -16.01 -7.34
CA TYR A 90 -11.17 -14.70 -6.67
C TYR A 90 -10.20 -13.75 -7.36
N ALA A 91 -9.60 -14.16 -8.47
CA ALA A 91 -8.62 -13.39 -9.24
C ALA A 91 -7.43 -12.88 -8.39
N PHE A 92 -7.01 -13.64 -7.36
CA PHE A 92 -5.92 -13.25 -6.48
C PHE A 92 -4.56 -13.13 -7.17
N ASP A 93 -4.41 -13.70 -8.37
CA ASP A 93 -3.23 -13.57 -9.22
C ASP A 93 -3.19 -12.28 -10.04
N ARG A 94 -4.22 -11.44 -9.97
CA ARG A 94 -4.33 -10.19 -10.73
C ARG A 94 -4.10 -8.94 -9.91
N TYR A 95 -4.03 -9.05 -8.59
CA TYR A 95 -3.80 -7.94 -7.68
C TYR A 95 -3.07 -8.43 -6.43
N GLY A 96 -2.26 -7.55 -5.84
CA GLY A 96 -1.40 -7.84 -4.70
C GLY A 96 0.08 -7.93 -5.06
N ASP A 97 0.93 -8.01 -4.05
CA ASP A 97 2.38 -8.00 -4.18
C ASP A 97 2.94 -9.23 -4.90
N TYR A 98 2.33 -10.39 -4.77
CA TYR A 98 2.72 -11.60 -5.49
C TYR A 98 2.50 -11.51 -7.00
N HIS A 99 1.81 -10.50 -7.48
CA HIS A 99 1.69 -10.19 -8.90
C HIS A 99 2.99 -9.61 -9.47
N PHE A 100 3.72 -8.83 -8.68
CA PHE A 100 5.00 -8.23 -9.06
C PHE A 100 6.17 -9.15 -8.77
N VAL A 101 6.22 -9.70 -7.55
CA VAL A 101 7.35 -10.50 -7.05
C VAL A 101 6.84 -11.80 -6.47
N ARG A 102 7.35 -12.91 -6.99
CA ARG A 102 6.99 -14.23 -6.47
C ARG A 102 7.70 -14.50 -5.16
N TYR A 103 6.96 -15.03 -4.20
CA TYR A 103 7.50 -15.43 -2.91
C TYR A 103 8.51 -16.56 -3.05
N SER A 104 9.67 -16.40 -2.40
CA SER A 104 10.72 -17.41 -2.42
C SER A 104 10.30 -18.67 -1.63
N LYS A 105 10.57 -19.85 -2.19
CA LYS A 105 10.41 -21.12 -1.47
C LYS A 105 11.58 -21.42 -0.51
N ARG A 106 12.67 -20.66 -0.59
CA ARG A 106 13.86 -20.81 0.27
C ARG A 106 13.63 -20.14 1.62
N LYS A 107 14.04 -20.84 2.70
CA LYS A 107 14.12 -20.23 4.03
C LYS A 107 15.20 -19.15 4.06
N GLY A 108 14.95 -18.08 4.82
CA GLY A 108 15.86 -16.95 4.94
C GLY A 108 15.91 -16.03 3.72
N MET A 109 14.96 -16.19 2.79
CA MET A 109 14.73 -15.24 1.71
C MET A 109 13.36 -14.60 1.86
N SER A 110 13.34 -13.27 1.78
CA SER A 110 12.11 -12.48 1.88
C SER A 110 12.19 -11.26 0.98
N HIS A 111 11.03 -10.68 0.67
CA HIS A 111 10.94 -9.41 -0.04
C HIS A 111 9.81 -8.56 0.56
N GLY A 112 9.88 -7.25 0.31
CA GLY A 112 8.87 -6.29 0.72
C GLY A 112 9.00 -4.99 -0.06
N PHE A 113 8.08 -4.06 0.17
CA PHE A 113 7.93 -2.82 -0.58
C PHE A 113 8.04 -1.63 0.36
N SER A 114 8.60 -0.54 -0.12
CA SER A 114 8.69 0.76 0.52
C SER A 114 9.53 0.81 1.80
N TYR A 115 9.47 -0.21 2.67
CA TYR A 115 10.35 -0.32 3.84
C TYR A 115 10.47 -1.74 4.36
N CYS A 116 11.56 -1.97 5.07
CA CYS A 116 11.78 -3.16 5.88
C CYS A 116 12.52 -2.79 7.15
N TYR A 117 12.42 -3.62 8.19
CA TYR A 117 13.24 -3.45 9.38
C TYR A 117 13.74 -4.79 9.91
N PHE A 118 14.81 -4.69 10.70
CA PHE A 118 15.43 -5.79 11.45
C PHE A 118 15.36 -5.43 12.92
N ARG A 119 14.77 -6.29 13.76
CA ARG A 119 14.47 -5.99 15.15
C ARG A 119 15.06 -7.00 16.11
N SER A 120 15.71 -6.52 17.15
CA SER A 120 16.15 -7.31 18.31
C SER A 120 15.66 -6.65 19.60
N GLY A 121 14.70 -7.27 20.29
CA GLY A 121 14.03 -6.63 21.42
C GLY A 121 13.34 -5.34 21.00
N GLU A 122 13.67 -4.23 21.65
CA GLU A 122 13.15 -2.89 21.35
C GLU A 122 14.06 -2.09 20.39
N HIS A 123 15.10 -2.72 19.84
CA HIS A 123 16.02 -2.06 18.92
C HIS A 123 15.72 -2.43 17.48
N TYR A 124 15.46 -1.42 16.66
CA TYR A 124 15.13 -1.50 15.24
C TYR A 124 16.26 -0.97 14.38
N ARG A 125 16.50 -1.61 13.24
CA ARG A 125 17.30 -1.10 12.14
C ARG A 125 16.37 -1.00 10.92
N LEU A 126 15.96 0.22 10.59
CA LEU A 126 15.03 0.53 9.50
C LEU A 126 15.79 0.84 8.21
N VAL A 127 15.32 0.28 7.10
CA VAL A 127 15.69 0.71 5.74
C VAL A 127 14.40 1.00 4.98
N ALA A 128 14.26 2.21 4.48
CA ALA A 128 13.01 2.68 3.88
C ALA A 128 13.25 3.53 2.63
N SER A 129 12.25 3.64 1.79
CA SER A 129 12.21 4.56 0.66
C SER A 129 11.71 5.92 1.09
N LEU A 130 12.20 6.97 0.44
CA LEU A 130 11.71 8.34 0.59
C LEU A 130 10.93 8.83 -0.65
N ASP A 131 11.00 8.09 -1.75
CA ASP A 131 10.30 8.45 -2.99
C ASP A 131 9.96 7.22 -3.82
N GLU A 132 8.69 7.04 -4.13
CA GLU A 132 8.16 5.96 -4.96
C GLU A 132 7.71 6.46 -6.36
N THR A 133 7.90 7.74 -6.66
CA THR A 133 7.41 8.35 -7.91
C THR A 133 8.04 7.74 -9.18
N PRO A 134 9.36 7.44 -9.21
CA PRO A 134 9.96 6.82 -10.39
C PRO A 134 9.67 5.33 -10.56
N GLY A 135 9.03 4.71 -9.57
CA GLY A 135 8.72 3.28 -9.52
C GLY A 135 8.80 2.74 -8.10
N TYR A 136 8.22 1.58 -7.87
CA TYR A 136 8.22 0.95 -6.54
C TYR A 136 9.62 0.59 -6.07
N THR A 137 9.89 0.82 -4.77
CA THR A 137 11.12 0.35 -4.12
C THR A 137 10.86 -1.01 -3.50
N ILE A 138 11.56 -2.03 -3.99
CA ILE A 138 11.43 -3.41 -3.56
C ILE A 138 12.69 -3.83 -2.82
N PHE A 139 12.53 -4.34 -1.61
CA PHE A 139 13.61 -4.85 -0.78
C PHE A 139 13.63 -6.38 -0.85
N TYR A 140 14.82 -6.96 -1.08
CA TYR A 140 15.04 -8.39 -1.06
C TYR A 140 16.14 -8.69 -0.05
N TYR A 141 15.89 -9.65 0.83
CA TYR A 141 16.89 -10.09 1.80
C TYR A 141 17.25 -11.56 1.62
N ASP A 142 18.53 -11.86 1.56
CA ASP A 142 19.08 -13.22 1.61
C ASP A 142 19.90 -13.41 2.88
N ALA A 143 19.34 -14.11 3.87
CA ALA A 143 20.00 -14.35 5.16
C ALA A 143 21.26 -15.20 5.04
N LYS A 144 21.37 -16.08 4.01
CA LYS A 144 22.55 -16.91 3.76
C LYS A 144 23.73 -16.09 3.22
N ALA A 145 23.43 -15.18 2.32
CA ALA A 145 24.44 -14.28 1.76
C ALA A 145 24.70 -13.08 2.67
N ALA A 146 23.83 -12.81 3.66
CA ALA A 146 23.78 -11.59 4.46
C ALA A 146 23.75 -10.32 3.60
N VAL A 147 22.89 -10.32 2.57
CA VAL A 147 22.76 -9.24 1.60
C VAL A 147 21.34 -8.69 1.60
N LEU A 148 21.24 -7.38 1.68
CA LEU A 148 20.05 -6.62 1.34
C LEU A 148 20.23 -6.07 -0.09
N ARG A 149 19.35 -6.47 -1.00
CA ARG A 149 19.24 -5.95 -2.35
C ARG A 149 17.99 -5.08 -2.43
N ILE A 150 18.14 -3.91 -3.02
CA ILE A 150 17.09 -2.92 -3.19
C ILE A 150 16.92 -2.73 -4.70
N GLU A 151 15.69 -2.74 -5.18
CA GLU A 151 15.37 -2.57 -6.59
C GLU A 151 14.33 -1.46 -6.75
N ARG A 152 14.55 -0.59 -7.72
CA ARG A 152 13.55 0.36 -8.21
C ARG A 152 12.90 -0.26 -9.44
N ASP A 153 11.60 -0.55 -9.35
CA ASP A 153 10.81 -1.07 -10.46
C ASP A 153 10.41 0.05 -11.40
N CYS A 154 11.30 0.31 -12.36
CA CYS A 154 11.13 1.39 -13.35
C CYS A 154 11.39 0.90 -14.79
N ALA A 155 11.51 -0.41 -15.02
CA ALA A 155 11.75 -0.97 -16.34
C ALA A 155 10.63 -0.61 -17.32
N GLY A 156 11.02 -0.26 -18.53
CA GLY A 156 10.07 0.10 -19.61
C GLY A 156 9.65 1.57 -19.63
N VAL A 157 10.01 2.37 -18.61
CA VAL A 157 9.72 3.81 -18.58
C VAL A 157 10.67 4.57 -19.50
N CYS A 158 10.13 5.47 -20.32
CA CYS A 158 10.94 6.33 -21.18
C CYS A 158 11.68 7.38 -20.36
N HIS A 159 13.01 7.49 -20.56
CA HIS A 159 13.87 8.48 -19.94
C HIS A 159 14.41 9.45 -20.99
N GLY A 160 14.29 10.76 -20.73
CA GLY A 160 14.63 11.81 -21.70
C GLY A 160 16.12 12.17 -21.81
N GLY A 161 17.01 11.47 -21.08
CA GLY A 161 18.45 11.78 -21.07
C GLY A 161 18.77 12.96 -20.15
N SER A 162 18.72 12.75 -18.84
CA SER A 162 18.98 13.77 -17.82
C SER A 162 19.36 13.11 -16.49
N ALA A 163 19.41 13.89 -15.42
CA ALA A 163 19.60 13.37 -14.08
C ALA A 163 18.47 12.36 -13.72
N PHE A 164 18.86 11.19 -13.27
CA PHE A 164 17.99 10.13 -12.81
C PHE A 164 18.15 9.91 -11.30
N ALA A 165 17.06 9.92 -10.58
CA ALA A 165 16.97 9.58 -9.18
C ALA A 165 16.86 8.06 -9.04
N ALA A 166 18.00 7.35 -8.99
CA ALA A 166 18.00 5.91 -8.86
C ALA A 166 17.35 5.49 -7.53
N PHE A 167 17.76 6.11 -6.43
CA PHE A 167 17.23 5.83 -5.11
C PHE A 167 17.22 7.06 -4.19
N ASP A 168 16.15 7.16 -3.40
CA ASP A 168 16.04 7.98 -2.21
C ASP A 168 15.76 7.04 -1.03
N LEU A 169 16.78 6.73 -0.26
CA LEU A 169 16.72 5.77 0.84
C LEU A 169 16.88 6.47 2.18
N PHE A 170 16.34 5.84 3.22
CA PHE A 170 16.47 6.27 4.60
C PHE A 170 16.95 5.12 5.46
N PHE A 171 17.96 5.38 6.31
CA PHE A 171 18.55 4.42 7.22
C PHE A 171 18.47 4.96 8.64
N ALA A 172 17.85 4.22 9.54
CA ALA A 172 17.76 4.58 10.94
C ALA A 172 17.94 3.37 11.85
N GLU A 173 18.44 3.62 13.07
CA GLU A 173 18.47 2.64 14.14
C GLU A 173 18.09 3.30 15.46
N GLY A 174 17.38 2.56 16.33
CA GLY A 174 16.86 3.05 17.60
C GLY A 174 15.64 2.26 18.04
N SER A 175 14.85 2.84 18.92
CA SER A 175 13.52 2.34 19.27
C SER A 175 12.53 2.48 18.10
N GLU A 176 11.38 1.83 18.20
CA GLU A 176 10.34 1.91 17.18
C GLU A 176 9.94 3.36 16.87
N ASP A 177 9.57 4.11 17.90
CA ASP A 177 9.17 5.51 17.74
C ASP A 177 10.28 6.35 17.11
N GLU A 178 11.54 6.20 17.55
CA GLU A 178 12.65 6.97 17.01
C GLU A 178 12.86 6.74 15.52
N VAL A 179 12.84 5.49 15.06
CA VAL A 179 13.13 5.19 13.64
C VAL A 179 11.98 5.59 12.71
N PHE A 180 10.72 5.37 13.14
CA PHE A 180 9.56 5.72 12.32
C PHE A 180 9.26 7.21 12.32
N ASP A 181 9.39 7.90 13.45
CA ASP A 181 9.23 9.35 13.53
C ASP A 181 10.28 10.08 12.69
N ALA A 182 11.54 9.61 12.74
CA ALA A 182 12.61 10.16 11.90
C ALA A 182 12.36 9.93 10.41
N TRP A 183 11.86 8.75 10.01
CA TRP A 183 11.51 8.45 8.63
C TRP A 183 10.33 9.31 8.15
N PHE A 184 9.25 9.42 8.91
CA PHE A 184 8.11 10.26 8.56
C PHE A 184 8.47 11.74 8.49
N ALA A 185 9.38 12.20 9.36
CA ALA A 185 9.92 13.55 9.28
C ALA A 185 10.74 13.78 7.99
N ALA A 186 11.55 12.79 7.57
CA ALA A 186 12.31 12.85 6.33
C ALA A 186 11.42 12.82 5.08
N LEU A 187 10.30 12.07 5.11
CA LEU A 187 9.25 12.09 4.07
C LEU A 187 8.50 13.42 4.00
N GLY A 188 8.63 14.29 5.02
CA GLY A 188 7.80 15.48 5.15
C GLY A 188 6.34 15.16 5.49
N CYS A 189 6.04 13.90 5.84
CA CYS A 189 4.72 13.47 6.23
C CYS A 189 4.38 13.95 7.64
N ARG A 190 3.31 14.72 7.75
CA ARG A 190 2.76 15.13 9.04
C ARG A 190 1.30 14.75 9.11
N PRO A 191 0.83 14.15 10.20
CA PRO A 191 -0.59 13.86 10.35
C PRO A 191 -1.37 15.18 10.29
N ARG A 192 -2.44 15.22 9.51
CA ARG A 192 -3.32 16.40 9.42
C ARG A 192 -4.06 16.65 10.74
N THR A 193 -4.19 15.61 11.55
CA THR A 193 -4.76 15.69 12.90
C THR A 193 -4.02 14.74 13.83
N THR A 194 -3.81 15.17 15.07
CA THR A 194 -3.31 14.33 16.17
C THR A 194 -4.45 13.80 17.05
N LYS A 195 -5.70 14.10 16.66
CA LYS A 195 -6.88 13.65 17.41
C LYS A 195 -6.99 12.14 17.31
N LYS A 196 -6.99 11.46 18.44
CA LYS A 196 -7.31 10.03 18.51
C LYS A 196 -8.80 9.87 18.25
N LEU A 197 -9.14 9.11 17.20
CA LEU A 197 -10.52 8.78 16.86
C LEU A 197 -10.79 7.34 17.32
N ALA A 198 -11.89 7.17 18.02
CA ALA A 198 -12.56 5.89 18.23
C ALA A 198 -13.91 5.96 17.51
N GLY A 199 -14.55 4.82 17.26
CA GLY A 199 -15.87 4.89 16.66
C GLY A 199 -16.42 3.56 16.19
N TYR A 200 -17.54 3.67 15.53
CA TYR A 200 -18.30 2.59 14.93
C TYR A 200 -18.13 2.61 13.40
N SER A 201 -18.00 1.43 12.80
CA SER A 201 -18.16 1.21 11.36
C SER A 201 -19.18 0.09 11.15
N SER A 202 -20.16 0.32 10.27
CA SER A 202 -21.21 -0.65 9.99
C SER A 202 -20.70 -1.95 9.36
N TRP A 203 -19.53 -1.94 8.72
CA TRP A 203 -18.97 -3.10 8.04
C TRP A 203 -18.84 -4.33 8.93
N TYR A 204 -18.24 -4.18 10.11
CA TYR A 204 -17.97 -5.31 11.00
C TYR A 204 -19.21 -5.91 11.67
N ASN A 205 -20.33 -5.18 11.67
CA ASN A 205 -21.59 -5.64 12.23
C ASN A 205 -22.55 -6.14 11.16
N ARG A 206 -22.66 -5.43 10.03
CA ARG A 206 -23.74 -5.64 9.06
C ARG A 206 -23.27 -5.93 7.63
N TYR A 207 -21.99 -5.72 7.32
CA TYR A 207 -21.50 -5.72 5.94
C TYR A 207 -22.33 -4.76 5.08
N GLN A 208 -22.75 -5.18 3.88
CA GLN A 208 -23.63 -4.40 3.00
C GLN A 208 -25.12 -4.46 3.37
N ASN A 209 -25.49 -5.23 4.41
CA ASN A 209 -26.89 -5.35 4.86
C ASN A 209 -27.28 -4.17 5.77
N ILE A 210 -27.15 -2.97 5.24
CA ILE A 210 -27.47 -1.71 5.90
C ILE A 210 -28.64 -1.04 5.20
N ASP A 211 -29.43 -0.32 5.96
CA ASP A 211 -30.48 0.57 5.52
C ASP A 211 -30.65 1.72 6.51
N GLU A 212 -31.50 2.69 6.19
CA GLU A 212 -31.73 3.86 7.01
C GLU A 212 -32.18 3.49 8.44
N ALA A 213 -33.05 2.52 8.57
CA ALA A 213 -33.61 2.10 9.87
C ALA A 213 -32.53 1.43 10.74
N SER A 214 -31.78 0.51 10.17
CA SER A 214 -30.71 -0.20 10.87
C SER A 214 -29.57 0.73 11.27
N MET A 215 -29.24 1.74 10.46
CA MET A 215 -28.22 2.74 10.81
C MET A 215 -28.67 3.65 11.94
N LEU A 216 -29.95 4.02 12.00
CA LEU A 216 -30.49 4.77 13.15
C LEU A 216 -30.52 3.94 14.44
N GLU A 217 -30.83 2.65 14.35
CA GLU A 217 -30.75 1.71 15.48
C GLU A 217 -29.34 1.62 16.03
N ASP A 218 -28.34 1.39 15.14
CA ASP A 218 -26.94 1.29 15.51
C ASP A 218 -26.43 2.61 16.11
N LEU A 219 -26.81 3.75 15.53
CA LEU A 219 -26.48 5.06 16.08
C LEU A 219 -27.00 5.25 17.50
N GLN A 220 -28.21 4.79 17.79
CA GLN A 220 -28.75 4.84 19.15
C GLN A 220 -27.95 3.96 20.11
N GLY A 221 -27.55 2.75 19.68
CA GLY A 221 -26.67 1.88 20.45
C GLY A 221 -25.30 2.51 20.74
N CYS A 222 -24.75 3.21 19.74
CA CYS A 222 -23.45 3.90 19.86
C CYS A 222 -23.42 4.98 20.95
N ARG A 223 -24.55 5.63 21.24
CA ARG A 223 -24.65 6.65 22.32
C ARG A 223 -24.29 6.11 23.70
N ALA A 224 -24.45 4.81 23.93
CA ALA A 224 -24.11 4.17 25.20
C ALA A 224 -22.62 3.71 25.25
N LEU A 225 -21.96 3.57 24.10
CA LEU A 225 -20.62 2.97 23.98
C LEU A 225 -19.53 4.00 23.69
N PHE A 226 -19.86 5.05 22.96
CA PHE A 226 -18.91 6.05 22.48
C PHE A 226 -19.23 7.44 23.05
N LYS A 227 -18.29 8.35 22.95
CA LYS A 227 -18.39 9.72 23.49
C LYS A 227 -18.46 10.77 22.38
N PRO A 228 -18.92 11.98 22.71
CA PRO A 228 -18.93 13.09 21.77
C PRO A 228 -17.56 13.29 21.11
N GLY A 229 -17.56 13.43 19.80
CA GLY A 229 -16.38 13.57 18.95
C GLY A 229 -15.79 12.25 18.45
N ASP A 230 -16.34 11.10 18.84
CA ASP A 230 -16.03 9.82 18.20
C ASP A 230 -16.74 9.70 16.85
N LEU A 231 -16.34 8.71 16.02
CA LEU A 231 -16.81 8.51 14.65
C LEU A 231 -18.02 7.56 14.60
N PHE A 232 -19.03 7.92 13.83
CA PHE A 232 -20.05 7.00 13.36
C PHE A 232 -19.93 6.91 11.83
N GLN A 233 -19.43 5.78 11.31
CA GLN A 233 -19.17 5.56 9.90
C GLN A 233 -20.18 4.61 9.28
N ILE A 234 -20.83 5.05 8.20
CA ILE A 234 -21.57 4.21 7.30
C ILE A 234 -20.59 3.65 6.28
N ASP A 235 -20.39 2.34 6.30
CA ASP A 235 -19.48 1.63 5.42
C ASP A 235 -20.16 1.23 4.11
N ASP A 236 -19.51 0.43 3.28
CA ASP A 236 -19.99 -0.07 1.98
C ASP A 236 -21.44 -0.58 2.03
N GLY A 237 -22.21 -0.28 1.02
CA GLY A 237 -23.61 -0.70 0.85
C GLY A 237 -24.63 0.43 0.95
N TRP A 238 -24.21 1.68 1.10
CA TRP A 238 -25.10 2.85 1.05
C TRP A 238 -25.34 3.35 -0.38
N GLU A 239 -24.36 3.15 -1.25
CA GLU A 239 -24.42 3.52 -2.65
C GLU A 239 -25.20 2.50 -3.50
N ALA A 240 -25.72 2.96 -4.64
CA ALA A 240 -26.37 2.08 -5.59
C ALA A 240 -25.40 1.07 -6.20
N LYS A 241 -24.20 1.51 -6.51
CA LYS A 241 -23.05 0.72 -6.98
C LYS A 241 -21.74 1.41 -6.61
N VAL A 242 -20.69 0.65 -6.31
CA VAL A 242 -19.34 1.20 -6.13
C VAL A 242 -18.93 1.96 -7.39
N GLY A 243 -18.60 3.23 -7.23
CA GLY A 243 -18.34 4.17 -8.33
C GLY A 243 -19.41 5.25 -8.48
N ASP A 244 -20.65 4.96 -8.14
CA ASP A 244 -21.78 5.90 -8.27
C ASP A 244 -21.96 6.72 -6.97
N TRP A 245 -20.91 7.44 -6.57
CA TRP A 245 -20.82 8.10 -5.26
C TRP A 245 -21.78 9.27 -5.03
N LEU A 246 -22.51 9.71 -6.05
CA LEU A 246 -23.53 10.74 -5.95
C LEU A 246 -24.94 10.18 -5.79
N GLU A 247 -25.06 8.84 -5.85
CA GLU A 247 -26.32 8.14 -5.81
C GLU A 247 -26.39 7.19 -4.61
N THR A 248 -27.38 7.34 -3.78
CA THR A 248 -27.70 6.36 -2.73
C THR A 248 -28.57 5.24 -3.29
N ASP A 249 -28.51 4.05 -2.71
CA ASP A 249 -29.50 3.00 -2.97
C ASP A 249 -30.88 3.45 -2.44
N PRO A 250 -31.85 3.81 -3.29
CA PRO A 250 -33.13 4.36 -2.84
C PRO A 250 -34.01 3.35 -2.11
N ALA A 251 -33.74 2.05 -2.27
CA ALA A 251 -34.47 1.01 -1.54
C ALA A 251 -34.01 0.93 -0.09
N LYS A 252 -32.72 1.23 0.16
CA LYS A 252 -32.10 1.20 1.49
C LYS A 252 -32.16 2.56 2.18
N PHE A 253 -31.94 3.64 1.44
CA PHE A 253 -31.86 5.01 1.96
C PHE A 253 -32.84 5.95 1.18
N PRO A 254 -34.16 5.79 1.38
CA PRO A 254 -35.14 6.54 0.62
C PRO A 254 -35.08 8.06 0.85
N HIS A 255 -34.51 8.50 1.97
CA HIS A 255 -34.32 9.92 2.27
C HIS A 255 -32.88 10.40 2.07
N GLY A 256 -32.02 9.55 1.46
CA GLY A 256 -30.58 9.80 1.32
C GLY A 256 -29.82 9.70 2.65
N LEU A 257 -28.55 10.14 2.64
CA LEU A 257 -27.69 10.03 3.82
C LEU A 257 -27.75 11.25 4.76
N ARG A 258 -28.35 12.37 4.30
CA ARG A 258 -28.38 13.61 5.07
C ARG A 258 -29.05 13.46 6.43
N PRO A 259 -30.23 12.81 6.57
CA PRO A 259 -30.87 12.62 7.87
C PRO A 259 -30.01 11.82 8.86
N LEU A 260 -29.24 10.83 8.37
CA LEU A 260 -28.34 10.04 9.19
C LEU A 260 -27.12 10.84 9.66
N ALA A 261 -26.55 11.65 8.76
CA ALA A 261 -25.44 12.54 9.13
C ALA A 261 -25.87 13.57 10.17
N ASP A 262 -27.05 14.18 9.99
CA ASP A 262 -27.62 15.14 10.94
C ASP A 262 -27.87 14.47 12.30
N ALA A 263 -28.46 13.27 12.34
CA ALA A 263 -28.69 12.50 13.56
C ALA A 263 -27.37 12.10 14.27
N ALA A 264 -26.33 11.77 13.52
CA ALA A 264 -25.01 11.51 14.07
C ALA A 264 -24.42 12.76 14.73
N HIS A 265 -24.50 13.90 14.06
CA HIS A 265 -24.06 15.20 14.61
C HIS A 265 -24.86 15.62 15.84
N GLU A 266 -26.19 15.47 15.83
CA GLU A 266 -27.04 15.73 17.00
C GLU A 266 -26.68 14.82 18.19
N SER A 267 -26.16 13.62 17.90
CA SER A 267 -25.65 12.69 18.94
C SER A 267 -24.24 13.04 19.40
N GLY A 268 -23.63 14.09 18.81
CA GLY A 268 -22.28 14.54 19.13
C GLY A 268 -21.17 13.78 18.39
N PHE A 269 -21.49 12.88 17.45
CA PHE A 269 -20.52 12.10 16.70
C PHE A 269 -20.05 12.83 15.41
N LEU A 270 -18.91 12.43 14.90
CA LEU A 270 -18.49 12.75 13.55
C LEU A 270 -19.18 11.76 12.59
N ALA A 271 -19.85 12.26 11.57
CA ALA A 271 -20.37 11.39 10.52
C ALA A 271 -19.26 11.00 9.54
N GLY A 272 -19.11 9.71 9.29
CA GLY A 272 -18.17 9.14 8.33
C GLY A 272 -18.87 8.36 7.23
N LEU A 273 -18.25 8.33 6.05
CA LEU A 273 -18.73 7.61 4.89
C LEU A 273 -17.59 6.86 4.23
N TRP A 274 -17.80 5.59 3.91
CA TRP A 274 -16.83 4.79 3.16
C TRP A 274 -16.90 5.10 1.67
N LEU A 275 -15.74 5.11 1.03
CA LEU A 275 -15.58 5.30 -0.40
C LEU A 275 -14.41 4.46 -0.92
N ALA A 276 -14.52 3.96 -2.16
CA ALA A 276 -13.43 3.34 -2.92
C ALA A 276 -13.16 4.15 -4.21
N PRO A 277 -12.50 5.31 -4.12
CA PRO A 277 -12.48 6.33 -5.17
C PRO A 277 -11.67 5.95 -6.42
N PHE A 278 -10.89 4.87 -6.39
CA PHE A 278 -10.03 4.45 -7.50
C PHE A 278 -10.59 3.30 -8.33
N VAL A 279 -11.80 2.84 -8.01
CA VAL A 279 -12.44 1.73 -8.70
C VAL A 279 -13.92 2.01 -8.93
N CYS A 280 -14.50 1.30 -9.90
CA CYS A 280 -15.94 1.22 -10.08
C CYS A 280 -16.37 -0.20 -10.38
N GLU A 281 -17.61 -0.53 -10.00
CA GLU A 281 -18.23 -1.77 -10.44
C GLU A 281 -18.53 -1.74 -11.94
N LYS A 282 -18.43 -2.91 -12.58
CA LYS A 282 -18.76 -3.09 -13.99
C LYS A 282 -20.20 -2.63 -14.32
N GLU A 283 -21.13 -2.82 -13.39
CA GLU A 283 -22.53 -2.46 -13.56
C GLU A 283 -22.88 -1.03 -13.13
N SER A 284 -21.92 -0.25 -12.62
CA SER A 284 -22.12 1.14 -12.23
C SER A 284 -22.50 2.03 -13.41
N LEU A 285 -23.16 3.15 -13.13
CA LEU A 285 -23.43 4.20 -14.12
C LEU A 285 -22.13 4.84 -14.60
N LEU A 286 -21.17 5.02 -13.69
CA LEU A 286 -19.85 5.53 -14.05
C LEU A 286 -19.18 4.66 -15.12
N CYS A 287 -19.11 3.35 -14.92
CA CYS A 287 -18.51 2.43 -15.89
C CYS A 287 -19.25 2.46 -17.26
N LYS A 288 -20.57 2.54 -17.25
CA LYS A 288 -21.39 2.55 -18.47
C LYS A 288 -21.32 3.86 -19.25
N ASN A 289 -21.28 4.98 -18.54
CA ASN A 289 -21.33 6.31 -19.15
C ASN A 289 -19.93 6.84 -19.52
N HIS A 290 -18.89 6.39 -18.79
CA HIS A 290 -17.52 6.87 -18.92
C HIS A 290 -16.50 5.71 -19.04
N PRO A 291 -16.63 4.87 -20.08
CA PRO A 291 -15.67 3.79 -20.30
C PRO A 291 -14.24 4.29 -20.61
N ASP A 292 -14.12 5.54 -21.03
CA ASP A 292 -12.88 6.27 -21.27
C ASP A 292 -12.15 6.69 -19.98
N TRP A 293 -12.80 6.61 -18.82
CA TRP A 293 -12.19 6.84 -17.50
C TRP A 293 -11.58 5.58 -16.90
N LEU A 294 -11.73 4.44 -17.54
CA LEU A 294 -11.19 3.18 -17.05
C LEU A 294 -9.73 3.01 -17.46
N LEU A 295 -8.89 2.61 -16.54
CA LEU A 295 -7.51 2.21 -16.84
C LEU A 295 -7.51 1.06 -17.86
N GLN A 296 -6.82 1.28 -18.99
CA GLN A 296 -6.70 0.30 -20.06
C GLN A 296 -5.35 -0.41 -20.01
N VAL A 297 -5.39 -1.74 -20.10
CA VAL A 297 -4.19 -2.58 -20.29
C VAL A 297 -4.44 -3.46 -21.52
N ASP A 298 -3.55 -3.38 -22.48
CA ASP A 298 -3.70 -4.06 -23.79
C ASP A 298 -5.06 -3.81 -24.49
N GLY A 299 -5.56 -2.57 -24.34
CA GLY A 299 -6.83 -2.14 -24.94
C GLY A 299 -8.09 -2.72 -24.29
N GLN A 300 -7.95 -3.24 -23.07
CA GLN A 300 -9.07 -3.75 -22.26
C GLN A 300 -9.09 -3.08 -20.88
N PRO A 301 -10.29 -2.79 -20.32
CA PRO A 301 -10.39 -2.28 -18.96
C PRO A 301 -9.71 -3.21 -17.95
N TRP A 302 -8.84 -2.65 -17.12
CA TRP A 302 -8.12 -3.43 -16.13
C TRP A 302 -9.05 -3.83 -14.97
N CYS A 303 -9.30 -5.14 -14.85
CA CYS A 303 -10.04 -5.72 -13.73
C CYS A 303 -9.13 -5.87 -12.52
N CYS A 304 -9.40 -5.11 -11.46
CA CYS A 304 -8.64 -5.11 -10.21
C CYS A 304 -9.34 -5.83 -9.05
N GLY A 305 -10.46 -6.51 -9.30
CA GLY A 305 -11.16 -7.32 -8.33
C GLY A 305 -12.36 -8.05 -8.93
N SER A 306 -12.73 -9.19 -8.37
CA SER A 306 -13.80 -10.04 -8.89
C SER A 306 -15.02 -10.13 -7.98
N ASN A 307 -15.06 -9.35 -6.89
CA ASN A 307 -16.21 -9.30 -6.01
C ASN A 307 -17.33 -8.46 -6.63
N TRP A 308 -18.54 -8.59 -6.13
CA TRP A 308 -19.75 -7.94 -6.65
C TRP A 308 -19.93 -8.19 -8.16
N SER A 309 -20.07 -7.13 -8.96
CA SER A 309 -20.11 -7.26 -10.42
C SER A 309 -18.73 -7.21 -11.10
N SER A 310 -17.64 -7.34 -10.35
CA SER A 310 -16.25 -7.08 -10.68
C SER A 310 -15.90 -5.59 -10.68
N PHE A 311 -14.67 -5.27 -10.28
CA PHE A 311 -14.16 -3.91 -10.20
C PHE A 311 -13.20 -3.61 -11.35
N TYR A 312 -13.39 -2.46 -11.98
CA TYR A 312 -12.42 -1.87 -12.89
C TYR A 312 -11.68 -0.73 -12.19
N ALA A 313 -10.37 -0.64 -12.45
CA ALA A 313 -9.57 0.49 -12.00
C ALA A 313 -9.89 1.73 -12.82
N LEU A 314 -9.92 2.89 -12.15
CA LEU A 314 -10.02 4.19 -12.82
C LEU A 314 -8.62 4.67 -13.24
N ASP A 315 -8.55 5.33 -14.37
CA ASP A 315 -7.35 6.02 -14.84
C ASP A 315 -7.23 7.36 -14.10
N ILE A 316 -6.30 7.41 -13.14
CA ILE A 316 -6.10 8.62 -12.32
C ILE A 316 -5.39 9.76 -13.08
N ASP A 317 -4.85 9.50 -14.25
CA ASP A 317 -4.25 10.51 -15.12
C ASP A 317 -5.29 11.16 -16.05
N ASN A 318 -6.51 10.61 -16.08
CA ASN A 318 -7.63 11.22 -16.78
C ASN A 318 -8.19 12.39 -15.94
N PRO A 319 -8.23 13.63 -16.48
CA PRO A 319 -8.62 14.83 -15.74
C PRO A 319 -10.10 14.86 -15.31
#